data_c13e7e5221a3aea1e3c64a334ab8015c
#
_entry.id   c13e7e5221a3aea1e3c64a334ab8015c
#
_cell.length_a   1.000
_cell.length_b   1.000
_cell.length_c   1.000
_cell.angle_alpha   90.00
_cell.angle_beta   90.00
_cell.angle_gamma   90.00
#
_symmetry.space_group_name_H-M   'P 1'
#
loop_
_entity.id
_entity.type
_entity.pdbx_description
1 polymer ?
#
loop_
_entity_poly.entity_id
_entity_poly.type
_entity_poly.pdbx_seq_one_letter_code
_entity_poly.pdbx_strand_id
1 'polypeptide(L)'
;EISRASASVGLSYGAHSNLCVNQIRRNGNPAQKAKYLPKLVTGEHVGALAMSEPGAGSDVISMKLKAEWKDAAGGGYYLLNGSKTFITNGWHADLVIVVAKTNPAAGAKGTSLLLVERGMPGFETGKRLKKVGLKAQDTAELFFSDVKVPADNLLGGPVQENRGFICLMEQLPWERLQIAIGAVASAQASVDGTSAYVKERKVFGQPVASYQNTRYKLAEMQTEVHIARVFVDQCTQALLDGKLDTATASMAKYWCSDLQCKVIDECVQLHGGYGYMWEYPIARAYADARVQRI
;
A
#
# COMPACT_ATOMS: atom_id res chain seq x y z
N GLU A 1 -15.16 0.14 3.25
CA GLU A 1 -15.80 -1.19 3.37
C GLU A 1 -14.81 -2.34 3.16
N ILE A 2 -13.98 -2.34 2.10
CA ILE A 2 -13.05 -3.45 1.82
C ILE A 2 -12.14 -3.73 3.03
N SER A 3 -11.52 -2.71 3.59
CA SER A 3 -10.61 -2.86 4.74
C SER A 3 -11.33 -3.23 6.06
N ARG A 4 -12.65 -3.03 6.17
CA ARG A 4 -13.45 -3.56 7.27
C ARG A 4 -13.53 -5.08 7.23
N ALA A 5 -13.66 -5.64 6.03
CA ALA A 5 -13.79 -7.08 5.82
C ALA A 5 -12.43 -7.79 5.78
N SER A 6 -11.44 -7.19 5.12
CA SER A 6 -10.09 -7.76 4.95
C SER A 6 -9.05 -6.68 4.70
N ALA A 7 -8.12 -6.54 5.63
CA ALA A 7 -6.97 -5.64 5.46
C ALA A 7 -6.06 -6.08 4.30
N SER A 8 -5.92 -7.39 4.08
CA SER A 8 -5.14 -7.95 2.97
C SER A 8 -5.69 -7.51 1.61
N VAL A 9 -7.01 -7.68 1.39
CA VAL A 9 -7.67 -7.29 0.13
C VAL A 9 -7.65 -5.77 -0.03
N GLY A 10 -7.90 -5.04 1.06
CA GLY A 10 -7.87 -3.57 1.07
C GLY A 10 -6.53 -3.01 0.64
N LEU A 11 -5.41 -3.58 1.11
CA LEU A 11 -4.08 -3.14 0.74
C LEU A 11 -3.73 -3.52 -0.70
N SER A 12 -4.06 -4.73 -1.17
CA SER A 12 -3.87 -5.14 -2.56
C SER A 12 -4.63 -4.24 -3.53
N TYR A 13 -5.90 -3.96 -3.21
CA TYR A 13 -6.73 -3.04 -4.00
C TYR A 13 -6.11 -1.64 -4.05
N GLY A 14 -5.64 -1.13 -2.90
CA GLY A 14 -4.99 0.18 -2.82
C GLY A 14 -3.70 0.26 -3.62
N ALA A 15 -2.85 -0.76 -3.55
CA ALA A 15 -1.62 -0.81 -4.34
C ALA A 15 -1.91 -0.86 -5.84
N HIS A 16 -2.91 -1.61 -6.26
CA HIS A 16 -3.34 -1.64 -7.65
C HIS A 16 -3.91 -0.29 -8.10
N SER A 17 -4.97 0.18 -7.42
CA SER A 17 -5.75 1.35 -7.86
C SER A 17 -5.01 2.65 -7.67
N ASN A 18 -4.38 2.85 -6.50
CA ASN A 18 -3.81 4.14 -6.15
C ASN A 18 -2.31 4.23 -6.44
N LEU A 19 -1.53 3.16 -6.23
CA LEU A 19 -0.10 3.24 -6.55
C LEU A 19 0.16 3.08 -8.04
N CYS A 20 -0.50 2.12 -8.73
CA CYS A 20 -0.24 1.85 -10.14
C CYS A 20 -1.20 2.63 -11.07
N VAL A 21 -2.51 2.34 -10.99
CA VAL A 21 -3.50 2.91 -11.91
C VAL A 21 -3.51 4.44 -11.85
N ASN A 22 -3.51 5.01 -10.64
CA ASN A 22 -3.53 6.46 -10.48
C ASN A 22 -2.25 7.14 -10.97
N GLN A 23 -1.07 6.52 -10.84
CA GLN A 23 0.16 7.05 -11.44
C GLN A 23 0.04 7.14 -12.97
N ILE A 24 -0.48 6.10 -13.62
CA ILE A 24 -0.69 6.12 -15.08
C ILE A 24 -1.74 7.15 -15.45
N ARG A 25 -2.84 7.24 -14.70
CA ARG A 25 -3.91 8.24 -14.93
C ARG A 25 -3.38 9.68 -14.86
N ARG A 26 -2.53 9.97 -13.87
CA ARG A 26 -1.99 11.33 -13.66
C ARG A 26 -0.87 11.66 -14.63
N ASN A 27 0.09 10.77 -14.78
CA ASN A 27 1.37 11.05 -15.40
C ASN A 27 1.59 10.36 -16.75
N GLY A 28 0.77 9.38 -17.13
CA GLY A 28 0.85 8.70 -18.42
C GLY A 28 0.45 9.61 -19.58
N ASN A 29 1.09 9.44 -20.73
CA ASN A 29 0.67 10.09 -21.97
C ASN A 29 -0.61 9.44 -22.55
N PRO A 30 -1.27 10.03 -23.55
CA PRO A 30 -2.52 9.49 -24.10
C PRO A 30 -2.40 8.05 -24.60
N ALA A 31 -1.31 7.68 -25.25
CA ALA A 31 -1.09 6.32 -25.76
C ALA A 31 -0.97 5.29 -24.62
N GLN A 32 -0.21 5.62 -23.57
CA GLN A 32 -0.08 4.78 -22.39
C GLN A 32 -1.40 4.61 -21.64
N LYS A 33 -2.16 5.69 -21.48
CA LYS A 33 -3.50 5.62 -20.87
C LYS A 33 -4.43 4.72 -21.66
N ALA A 34 -4.46 4.86 -22.99
CA ALA A 34 -5.29 4.02 -23.85
C ALA A 34 -4.86 2.55 -23.84
N LYS A 35 -3.56 2.28 -23.75
CA LYS A 35 -3.00 0.91 -23.72
C LYS A 35 -3.28 0.19 -22.41
N TYR A 36 -3.06 0.85 -21.27
CA TYR A 36 -2.99 0.16 -19.97
C TYR A 36 -4.23 0.32 -19.11
N LEU A 37 -4.86 1.52 -19.09
CA LEU A 37 -5.96 1.76 -18.16
C LEU A 37 -7.17 0.86 -18.36
N PRO A 38 -7.64 0.53 -19.59
CA PRO A 38 -8.84 -0.29 -19.74
C PRO A 38 -8.74 -1.63 -19.01
N LYS A 39 -7.65 -2.35 -19.20
CA LYS A 39 -7.45 -3.67 -18.57
C LYS A 39 -7.15 -3.59 -17.07
N LEU A 40 -6.50 -2.53 -16.62
CA LEU A 40 -6.27 -2.30 -15.20
C LEU A 40 -7.57 -1.93 -14.48
N VAL A 41 -8.42 -1.10 -15.07
CA VAL A 41 -9.71 -0.69 -14.46
C VAL A 41 -10.69 -1.84 -14.36
N THR A 42 -10.71 -2.76 -15.35
CA THR A 42 -11.56 -3.96 -15.30
C THR A 42 -11.02 -5.05 -14.36
N GLY A 43 -9.75 -4.94 -13.93
CA GLY A 43 -9.06 -5.98 -13.16
C GLY A 43 -8.60 -7.17 -14.00
N GLU A 44 -8.68 -7.10 -15.33
CA GLU A 44 -8.07 -8.10 -16.23
C GLU A 44 -6.56 -8.13 -16.06
N HIS A 45 -5.95 -6.94 -15.83
CA HIS A 45 -4.55 -6.81 -15.46
C HIS A 45 -4.40 -6.30 -14.03
N VAL A 46 -3.44 -6.88 -13.31
CA VAL A 46 -3.03 -6.42 -11.97
C VAL A 46 -1.83 -5.50 -12.10
N GLY A 47 -1.89 -4.36 -11.40
CA GLY A 47 -0.80 -3.39 -11.37
C GLY A 47 -0.06 -3.36 -10.04
N ALA A 48 1.25 -3.07 -10.08
CA ALA A 48 2.11 -2.85 -8.93
C ALA A 48 3.02 -1.63 -9.12
N LEU A 49 3.51 -1.09 -8.00
CA LEU A 49 4.57 -0.08 -7.96
C LEU A 49 5.79 -0.67 -7.26
N ALA A 50 6.95 -0.68 -7.92
CA ALA A 50 8.18 -1.23 -7.41
C ALA A 50 9.19 -0.11 -7.09
N MET A 51 9.24 0.29 -5.82
CA MET A 51 10.12 1.36 -5.34
C MET A 51 11.26 0.82 -4.47
N SER A 52 10.93 0.09 -3.40
CA SER A 52 11.89 -0.39 -2.41
C SER A 52 12.89 -1.39 -2.96
N GLU A 53 14.12 -1.32 -2.47
CA GLU A 53 15.21 -2.26 -2.77
C GLU A 53 15.73 -2.89 -1.47
N PRO A 54 16.48 -3.99 -1.51
CA PRO A 54 17.06 -4.59 -0.29
C PRO A 54 17.87 -3.62 0.54
N GLY A 55 18.52 -2.64 -0.09
CA GLY A 55 19.32 -1.61 0.58
C GLY A 55 18.71 -0.21 0.63
N ALA A 56 17.46 -0.04 0.16
CA ALA A 56 16.81 1.27 0.06
C ALA A 56 15.30 1.17 0.36
N GLY A 57 14.93 1.40 1.61
CA GLY A 57 13.55 1.48 2.08
C GLY A 57 13.15 2.93 2.35
N SER A 58 13.28 3.40 3.59
CA SER A 58 13.02 4.81 3.94
C SER A 58 13.92 5.78 3.19
N ASP A 59 15.17 5.40 2.95
CA ASP A 59 16.10 6.13 2.07
C ASP A 59 15.95 5.68 0.61
N VAL A 60 14.84 6.04 -0.01
CA VAL A 60 14.57 5.72 -1.41
C VAL A 60 15.50 6.46 -2.39
N ILE A 61 16.15 7.54 -1.95
CA ILE A 61 17.10 8.28 -2.78
C ILE A 61 18.34 7.43 -3.07
N SER A 62 18.73 6.59 -2.11
CA SER A 62 19.88 5.67 -2.23
C SER A 62 19.61 4.41 -3.06
N MET A 63 18.45 4.31 -3.74
CA MET A 63 18.18 3.19 -4.65
C MET A 63 19.27 3.04 -5.72
N LYS A 64 19.56 1.80 -6.11
CA LYS A 64 20.67 1.46 -7.01
C LYS A 64 20.22 0.92 -8.36
N LEU A 65 18.96 0.47 -8.51
CA LEU A 65 18.46 -0.04 -9.79
C LEU A 65 18.61 1.02 -10.87
N LYS A 66 19.37 0.70 -11.92
CA LYS A 66 19.69 1.60 -13.04
C LYS A 66 18.82 1.27 -14.24
N ALA A 67 18.51 2.31 -14.99
CA ALA A 67 17.87 2.28 -16.29
C ALA A 67 18.80 3.02 -17.28
N GLU A 68 19.64 2.30 -17.95
CA GLU A 68 20.63 2.87 -18.85
C GLU A 68 20.07 2.98 -20.27
N TRP A 69 20.07 4.19 -20.84
CA TRP A 69 19.64 4.39 -22.20
C TRP A 69 20.57 3.70 -23.21
N LYS A 70 19.99 3.05 -24.21
CA LYS A 70 20.68 2.40 -25.34
C LYS A 70 20.02 2.80 -26.63
N ASP A 71 20.80 3.33 -27.55
CA ASP A 71 20.36 3.58 -28.92
C ASP A 71 20.19 2.27 -29.70
N ALA A 72 19.11 2.20 -30.47
CA ALA A 72 18.87 1.06 -31.35
C ALA A 72 18.14 1.50 -32.62
N ALA A 73 18.31 0.76 -33.69
CA ALA A 73 17.58 0.96 -34.95
C ALA A 73 16.07 0.76 -34.67
N GLY A 74 15.25 1.72 -35.05
CA GLY A 74 13.79 1.70 -34.78
C GLY A 74 13.35 2.25 -33.45
N GLY A 75 14.24 2.88 -32.69
CA GLY A 75 13.98 3.51 -31.39
C GLY A 75 14.88 2.94 -30.28
N GLY A 76 15.18 3.78 -29.29
CA GLY A 76 16.01 3.38 -28.16
C GLY A 76 15.21 2.62 -27.08
N TYR A 77 15.93 2.11 -26.10
CA TYR A 77 15.35 1.43 -24.94
C TYR A 77 16.16 1.72 -23.67
N TYR A 78 15.54 1.52 -22.53
CA TYR A 78 16.23 1.52 -21.25
C TYR A 78 16.61 0.10 -20.85
N LEU A 79 17.88 -0.14 -20.57
CA LEU A 79 18.39 -1.41 -20.05
C LEU A 79 18.32 -1.38 -18.52
N LEU A 80 17.44 -2.21 -17.95
CA LEU A 80 17.24 -2.30 -16.52
C LEU A 80 18.05 -3.44 -15.91
N ASN A 81 18.78 -3.10 -14.84
CA ASN A 81 19.53 -4.07 -14.03
C ASN A 81 19.38 -3.75 -12.55
N GLY A 82 19.02 -4.77 -11.75
CA GLY A 82 18.88 -4.67 -10.31
C GLY A 82 17.73 -5.49 -9.75
N SER A 83 17.30 -5.17 -8.52
CA SER A 83 16.20 -5.87 -7.87
C SER A 83 15.34 -4.92 -7.04
N LYS A 84 14.09 -5.31 -6.84
CA LYS A 84 13.12 -4.64 -5.96
C LYS A 84 12.60 -5.64 -4.93
N THR A 85 12.28 -5.16 -3.72
CA THR A 85 11.78 -6.02 -2.64
C THR A 85 10.54 -5.44 -1.98
N PHE A 86 9.78 -6.29 -1.29
CA PHE A 86 8.53 -5.95 -0.61
C PHE A 86 7.45 -5.39 -1.53
N ILE A 87 7.39 -5.84 -2.78
CA ILE A 87 6.46 -5.31 -3.76
C ILE A 87 5.09 -5.97 -3.61
N THR A 88 4.12 -5.17 -3.16
CA THR A 88 2.71 -5.55 -3.07
C THR A 88 2.17 -5.82 -4.47
N ASN A 89 1.43 -6.92 -4.63
CA ASN A 89 0.94 -7.45 -5.90
C ASN A 89 2.05 -7.88 -6.87
N GLY A 90 3.32 -7.86 -6.48
CA GLY A 90 4.46 -8.11 -7.36
C GLY A 90 4.44 -9.51 -8.00
N TRP A 91 3.90 -10.50 -7.29
CA TRP A 91 3.76 -11.86 -7.81
C TRP A 91 2.71 -11.97 -8.92
N HIS A 92 1.59 -11.26 -8.77
CA HIS A 92 0.45 -11.31 -9.70
C HIS A 92 0.47 -10.22 -10.75
N ALA A 93 1.29 -9.16 -10.58
CA ALA A 93 1.29 -8.01 -11.47
C ALA A 93 1.54 -8.37 -12.93
N ASP A 94 0.68 -7.90 -13.82
CA ASP A 94 0.86 -7.91 -15.27
C ASP A 94 1.63 -6.68 -15.73
N LEU A 95 1.52 -5.59 -14.95
CA LEU A 95 2.22 -4.33 -15.18
C LEU A 95 2.84 -3.81 -13.88
N VAL A 96 4.12 -3.50 -13.92
CA VAL A 96 4.85 -2.92 -12.79
C VAL A 96 5.39 -1.56 -13.17
N ILE A 97 5.06 -0.53 -12.39
CA ILE A 97 5.76 0.76 -12.46
C ILE A 97 7.07 0.60 -11.68
N VAL A 98 8.18 0.57 -12.37
CA VAL A 98 9.51 0.42 -11.78
C VAL A 98 10.17 1.78 -11.59
N VAL A 99 10.51 2.11 -10.36
CA VAL A 99 11.28 3.31 -10.01
C VAL A 99 12.77 3.02 -10.24
N ALA A 100 13.41 3.75 -11.16
CA ALA A 100 14.78 3.50 -11.55
C ALA A 100 15.60 4.78 -11.72
N LYS A 101 16.93 4.66 -11.59
CA LYS A 101 17.88 5.74 -11.86
C LYS A 101 18.21 5.80 -13.35
N THR A 102 17.69 6.79 -14.03
CA THR A 102 18.07 7.15 -15.42
C THR A 102 19.30 8.07 -15.46
N ASN A 103 19.49 8.87 -14.40
CA ASN A 103 20.69 9.69 -14.19
C ASN A 103 21.19 9.55 -12.73
N PRO A 104 22.02 8.52 -12.43
CA PRO A 104 22.47 8.26 -11.05
C PRO A 104 23.18 9.45 -10.38
N ALA A 105 23.91 10.28 -11.15
CA ALA A 105 24.66 11.41 -10.65
C ALA A 105 23.75 12.54 -10.11
N ALA A 106 22.49 12.61 -10.55
CA ALA A 106 21.54 13.66 -10.15
C ALA A 106 20.74 13.31 -8.87
N GLY A 107 21.06 12.22 -8.17
CA GLY A 107 20.37 11.82 -6.94
C GLY A 107 18.87 11.58 -7.16
N ALA A 108 18.00 12.24 -6.37
CA ALA A 108 16.56 12.16 -6.50
C ALA A 108 16.07 12.67 -7.87
N LYS A 109 16.69 13.73 -8.39
CA LYS A 109 16.36 14.34 -9.69
C LYS A 109 16.78 13.48 -10.90
N GLY A 110 17.42 12.35 -10.69
CA GLY A 110 17.80 11.40 -11.74
C GLY A 110 16.95 10.14 -11.74
N THR A 111 15.74 10.20 -11.19
CA THR A 111 14.83 9.07 -11.06
C THR A 111 13.68 9.16 -12.07
N SER A 112 13.40 8.06 -12.76
CA SER A 112 12.29 7.93 -13.70
C SER A 112 11.37 6.77 -13.33
N LEU A 113 10.17 6.75 -13.90
CA LEU A 113 9.18 5.69 -13.74
C LEU A 113 9.05 4.94 -15.07
N LEU A 114 9.29 3.64 -15.05
CA LEU A 114 9.26 2.78 -16.23
C LEU A 114 8.13 1.75 -16.12
N LEU A 115 7.38 1.58 -17.19
CA LEU A 115 6.29 0.60 -17.30
C LEU A 115 6.86 -0.72 -17.78
N VAL A 116 7.01 -1.68 -16.87
CA VAL A 116 7.54 -3.01 -17.16
C VAL A 116 6.38 -4.00 -17.19
N GLU A 117 6.21 -4.66 -18.34
CA GLU A 117 5.15 -5.64 -18.57
C GLU A 117 5.64 -7.03 -18.19
N ARG A 118 4.75 -7.86 -17.67
CA ARG A 118 5.03 -9.29 -17.46
C ARG A 118 5.42 -9.94 -18.77
N GLY A 119 6.45 -10.80 -18.73
CA GLY A 119 6.95 -11.50 -19.90
C GLY A 119 8.04 -10.75 -20.66
N MET A 120 8.41 -9.54 -20.29
CA MET A 120 9.62 -8.92 -20.83
C MET A 120 10.84 -9.79 -20.51
N PRO A 121 11.68 -10.15 -21.49
CA PRO A 121 12.87 -10.97 -21.26
C PRO A 121 13.78 -10.37 -20.18
N GLY A 122 14.22 -11.20 -19.22
CA GLY A 122 15.06 -10.80 -18.11
C GLY A 122 14.31 -10.22 -16.92
N PHE A 123 12.98 -10.02 -17.00
CA PHE A 123 12.14 -9.67 -15.86
C PHE A 123 11.60 -10.93 -15.20
N GLU A 124 11.96 -11.14 -13.94
CA GLU A 124 11.54 -12.31 -13.16
C GLU A 124 10.92 -11.90 -11.83
N THR A 125 9.89 -12.63 -11.43
CA THR A 125 9.32 -12.54 -10.07
C THR A 125 9.99 -13.57 -9.19
N GLY A 126 10.51 -13.13 -8.06
CA GLY A 126 11.09 -13.99 -7.04
C GLY A 126 10.05 -14.72 -6.19
N LYS A 127 10.44 -15.18 -5.02
CA LYS A 127 9.55 -15.88 -4.09
C LYS A 127 8.51 -14.92 -3.51
N ARG A 128 7.28 -15.44 -3.28
CA ARG A 128 6.31 -14.78 -2.40
C ARG A 128 6.86 -14.76 -0.99
N LEU A 129 6.96 -13.56 -0.40
CA LEU A 129 7.52 -13.38 0.93
C LEU A 129 6.53 -13.87 2.02
N LYS A 130 7.05 -14.58 3.01
CA LYS A 130 6.27 -15.00 4.18
C LYS A 130 6.18 -13.82 5.15
N LYS A 131 4.97 -13.36 5.43
CA LYS A 131 4.69 -12.20 6.28
C LYS A 131 4.07 -12.62 7.61
N VAL A 132 4.14 -11.77 8.61
CA VAL A 132 3.43 -11.93 9.89
C VAL A 132 1.92 -11.92 9.66
N GLY A 133 1.41 -10.92 8.97
CA GLY A 133 0.02 -10.76 8.57
C GLY A 133 -0.17 -10.61 7.06
N LEU A 134 -1.35 -10.10 6.65
CA LEU A 134 -1.74 -9.89 5.25
C LEU A 134 -1.55 -11.15 4.38
N LYS A 135 -2.01 -12.30 4.89
CA LYS A 135 -1.77 -13.60 4.25
C LYS A 135 -2.48 -13.75 2.89
N ALA A 136 -3.61 -13.07 2.69
CA ALA A 136 -4.37 -13.11 1.45
C ALA A 136 -3.85 -12.12 0.38
N GLN A 137 -2.77 -11.40 0.68
CA GLN A 137 -2.10 -10.48 -0.23
C GLN A 137 -0.70 -11.02 -0.55
N ASP A 138 -0.28 -11.00 -1.82
CA ASP A 138 1.10 -11.30 -2.17
C ASP A 138 2.02 -10.10 -1.95
N THR A 139 3.25 -10.41 -1.62
CA THR A 139 4.38 -9.47 -1.59
C THR A 139 5.59 -10.23 -2.13
N ALA A 140 6.27 -9.70 -3.13
CA ALA A 140 7.33 -10.42 -3.82
C ALA A 140 8.60 -9.59 -3.98
N GLU A 141 9.66 -10.30 -4.30
CA GLU A 141 10.87 -9.74 -4.88
C GLU A 141 10.75 -9.73 -6.40
N LEU A 142 11.35 -8.73 -7.03
CA LEU A 142 11.40 -8.59 -8.49
C LEU A 142 12.85 -8.44 -8.91
N PHE A 143 13.25 -9.16 -9.98
CA PHE A 143 14.60 -9.16 -10.51
C PHE A 143 14.60 -8.68 -11.95
N PHE A 144 15.59 -7.88 -12.30
CA PHE A 144 15.78 -7.31 -13.61
C PHE A 144 17.21 -7.59 -14.08
N SER A 145 17.35 -8.44 -15.10
CA SER A 145 18.63 -8.84 -15.69
C SER A 145 18.60 -8.51 -17.17
N ASP A 146 19.23 -7.41 -17.54
CA ASP A 146 19.27 -6.88 -18.91
C ASP A 146 17.88 -6.71 -19.54
N VAL A 147 16.89 -6.29 -18.74
CA VAL A 147 15.53 -6.06 -19.25
C VAL A 147 15.53 -4.85 -20.18
N LYS A 148 15.14 -5.08 -21.42
CA LYS A 148 15.00 -4.02 -22.43
C LYS A 148 13.60 -3.41 -22.36
N VAL A 149 13.51 -2.25 -21.78
CA VAL A 149 12.24 -1.50 -21.66
C VAL A 149 12.17 -0.48 -22.80
N PRO A 150 11.21 -0.59 -23.73
CA PRO A 150 11.07 0.35 -24.85
C PRO A 150 11.00 1.80 -24.39
N ALA A 151 11.48 2.74 -25.20
CA ALA A 151 11.40 4.18 -24.91
C ALA A 151 9.98 4.63 -24.60
N ASP A 152 8.98 4.09 -25.29
CA ASP A 152 7.56 4.40 -25.13
C ASP A 152 6.99 3.95 -23.77
N ASN A 153 7.72 3.10 -23.04
CA ASN A 153 7.36 2.67 -21.70
C ASN A 153 7.94 3.55 -20.58
N LEU A 154 8.64 4.64 -20.92
CA LEU A 154 8.91 5.71 -19.95
C LEU A 154 7.58 6.41 -19.61
N LEU A 155 7.16 6.37 -18.36
CA LEU A 155 5.86 6.93 -17.95
C LEU A 155 5.80 8.43 -18.28
N GLY A 156 4.81 8.81 -19.09
CA GLY A 156 4.62 10.17 -19.59
C GLY A 156 5.50 10.56 -20.79
N GLY A 157 6.42 9.68 -21.21
CA GLY A 157 7.35 9.92 -22.32
C GLY A 157 8.54 10.82 -21.93
N PRO A 158 9.34 11.27 -22.93
CA PRO A 158 10.61 11.96 -22.69
C PRO A 158 10.52 13.20 -21.78
N VAL A 159 9.40 13.91 -21.79
CA VAL A 159 9.19 15.10 -20.93
C VAL A 159 9.12 14.76 -19.43
N GLN A 160 8.89 13.51 -19.09
CA GLN A 160 8.83 13.00 -17.70
C GLN A 160 10.12 12.27 -17.29
N GLU A 161 11.11 12.18 -18.16
CA GLU A 161 12.41 11.61 -17.78
C GLU A 161 13.02 12.41 -16.63
N ASN A 162 13.57 11.70 -15.65
CA ASN A 162 14.16 12.28 -14.42
C ASN A 162 13.16 13.02 -13.51
N ARG A 163 11.85 12.91 -13.76
CA ARG A 163 10.79 13.51 -12.92
C ARG A 163 10.06 12.48 -12.05
N GLY A 164 10.46 11.22 -12.07
CA GLY A 164 9.79 10.14 -11.36
C GLY A 164 9.67 10.37 -9.86
N PHE A 165 10.70 10.93 -9.22
CA PHE A 165 10.65 11.27 -7.80
C PHE A 165 9.58 12.33 -7.49
N ILE A 166 9.41 13.33 -8.34
CA ILE A 166 8.39 14.37 -8.17
C ILE A 166 6.99 13.72 -8.29
N CYS A 167 6.77 12.88 -9.31
CA CYS A 167 5.50 12.17 -9.49
C CYS A 167 5.11 11.33 -8.28
N LEU A 168 6.10 10.67 -7.63
CA LEU A 168 5.87 9.90 -6.40
C LEU A 168 5.52 10.81 -5.23
N MET A 169 6.27 11.89 -5.03
CA MET A 169 6.04 12.81 -3.89
C MET A 169 4.70 13.53 -3.98
N GLU A 170 4.24 13.91 -5.17
CA GLU A 170 2.93 14.53 -5.39
C GLU A 170 1.76 13.58 -5.07
N GLN A 171 1.96 12.27 -5.19
CA GLN A 171 0.93 11.27 -4.88
C GLN A 171 0.97 10.82 -3.42
N LEU A 172 2.08 10.96 -2.74
CA LEU A 172 2.31 10.43 -1.40
C LEU A 172 1.29 10.89 -0.33
N PRO A 173 0.77 12.15 -0.32
CA PRO A 173 -0.29 12.54 0.62
C PRO A 173 -1.56 11.69 0.47
N TRP A 174 -1.98 11.41 -0.76
CA TRP A 174 -3.11 10.51 -1.03
C TRP A 174 -2.84 9.08 -0.52
N GLU A 175 -1.65 8.54 -0.76
CA GLU A 175 -1.26 7.19 -0.34
C GLU A 175 -1.27 7.07 1.18
N ARG A 176 -0.77 8.08 1.89
CA ARG A 176 -0.81 8.15 3.35
C ARG A 176 -2.23 8.22 3.90
N LEU A 177 -3.08 9.05 3.30
CA LEU A 177 -4.49 9.13 3.68
C LEU A 177 -5.22 7.80 3.50
N GLN A 178 -4.93 7.08 2.43
CA GLN A 178 -5.50 5.75 2.18
C GLN A 178 -5.18 4.75 3.29
N ILE A 179 -3.93 4.77 3.79
CA ILE A 179 -3.55 3.95 4.96
C ILE A 179 -4.37 4.35 6.19
N ALA A 180 -4.54 5.66 6.43
CA ALA A 180 -5.35 6.14 7.56
C ALA A 180 -6.82 5.70 7.46
N ILE A 181 -7.42 5.81 6.25
CA ILE A 181 -8.79 5.33 5.99
C ILE A 181 -8.93 3.83 6.31
N GLY A 182 -7.98 3.02 5.81
CA GLY A 182 -7.95 1.58 6.07
C GLY A 182 -7.78 1.24 7.55
N ALA A 183 -6.91 1.97 8.24
CA ALA A 183 -6.64 1.79 9.66
C ALA A 183 -7.88 2.06 10.53
N VAL A 184 -8.56 3.19 10.31
CA VAL A 184 -9.80 3.53 11.03
C VAL A 184 -10.93 2.55 10.73
N ALA A 185 -11.07 2.14 9.46
CA ALA A 185 -12.08 1.15 9.07
C ALA A 185 -11.87 -0.21 9.75
N SER A 186 -10.62 -0.67 9.82
CA SER A 186 -10.25 -1.92 10.49
C SER A 186 -10.39 -1.83 12.01
N ALA A 187 -10.01 -0.71 12.63
CA ALA A 187 -10.22 -0.47 14.05
C ALA A 187 -11.72 -0.51 14.41
N GLN A 188 -12.57 0.18 13.65
CA GLN A 188 -14.02 0.16 13.86
C GLN A 188 -14.59 -1.25 13.75
N ALA A 189 -14.21 -2.01 12.71
CA ALA A 189 -14.66 -3.40 12.56
C ALA A 189 -14.25 -4.28 13.73
N SER A 190 -13.05 -4.06 14.29
CA SER A 190 -12.55 -4.78 15.45
C SER A 190 -13.36 -4.45 16.72
N VAL A 191 -13.70 -3.18 16.94
CA VAL A 191 -14.56 -2.77 18.07
C VAL A 191 -15.98 -3.34 17.92
N ASP A 192 -16.57 -3.27 16.72
CA ASP A 192 -17.90 -3.80 16.43
C ASP A 192 -17.96 -5.32 16.72
N GLY A 193 -17.00 -6.08 16.17
CA GLY A 193 -16.91 -7.53 16.37
C GLY A 193 -16.64 -7.91 17.83
N THR A 194 -15.77 -7.17 18.52
CA THR A 194 -15.49 -7.40 19.95
C THR A 194 -16.70 -7.09 20.81
N SER A 195 -17.44 -6.00 20.49
CA SER A 195 -18.68 -5.65 21.18
C SER A 195 -19.75 -6.74 21.08
N ALA A 196 -19.88 -7.37 19.90
CA ALA A 196 -20.76 -8.52 19.72
C ALA A 196 -20.28 -9.72 20.55
N TYR A 197 -19.01 -10.07 20.43
CA TYR A 197 -18.40 -11.20 21.13
C TYR A 197 -18.59 -11.13 22.67
N VAL A 198 -18.28 -10.00 23.31
CA VAL A 198 -18.34 -9.86 24.77
C VAL A 198 -19.79 -9.86 25.32
N LYS A 199 -20.80 -9.57 24.47
CA LYS A 199 -22.22 -9.69 24.83
C LYS A 199 -22.68 -11.16 24.89
N GLU A 200 -22.10 -12.01 24.07
CA GLU A 200 -22.43 -13.44 23.99
C GLU A 200 -21.57 -14.29 24.92
N ARG A 201 -20.28 -14.00 25.01
CA ARG A 201 -19.32 -14.75 25.84
C ARG A 201 -19.63 -14.60 27.31
N LYS A 202 -19.87 -15.71 28.01
CA LYS A 202 -20.10 -15.73 29.45
C LYS A 202 -18.88 -16.22 30.22
N VAL A 203 -18.57 -15.57 31.33
CA VAL A 203 -17.56 -15.93 32.34
C VAL A 203 -18.14 -15.66 33.72
N PHE A 204 -17.87 -16.55 34.66
CA PHE A 204 -18.45 -16.48 36.02
C PHE A 204 -19.99 -16.27 36.02
N GLY A 205 -20.68 -16.95 35.10
CA GLY A 205 -22.13 -16.98 35.01
C GLY A 205 -22.78 -15.78 34.31
N GLN A 206 -22.04 -14.78 33.85
CA GLN A 206 -22.60 -13.58 33.20
C GLN A 206 -21.78 -13.16 31.96
N PRO A 207 -22.39 -12.40 31.02
CA PRO A 207 -21.67 -11.89 29.84
C PRO A 207 -20.41 -11.07 30.23
N VAL A 208 -19.34 -11.18 29.44
CA VAL A 208 -18.13 -10.37 29.63
C VAL A 208 -18.45 -8.88 29.59
N ALA A 209 -19.41 -8.48 28.77
CA ALA A 209 -19.91 -7.09 28.68
C ALA A 209 -20.51 -6.55 30.00
N SER A 210 -20.90 -7.40 30.97
CA SER A 210 -21.44 -6.98 32.25
C SER A 210 -20.39 -6.39 33.18
N TYR A 211 -19.12 -6.68 32.96
CA TYR A 211 -18.04 -6.18 33.81
C TYR A 211 -17.70 -4.73 33.49
N GLN A 212 -17.52 -3.91 34.52
CA GLN A 212 -17.26 -2.48 34.38
C GLN A 212 -16.02 -2.18 33.55
N ASN A 213 -14.92 -2.90 33.77
CA ASN A 213 -13.69 -2.73 33.01
C ASN A 213 -13.91 -2.93 31.51
N THR A 214 -14.64 -3.99 31.11
CA THR A 214 -14.98 -4.26 29.71
C THR A 214 -15.75 -3.11 29.07
N ARG A 215 -16.76 -2.58 29.80
CA ARG A 215 -17.58 -1.46 29.31
C ARG A 215 -16.76 -0.19 29.12
N TYR A 216 -15.86 0.10 30.05
CA TYR A 216 -15.00 1.30 29.95
C TYR A 216 -14.01 1.17 28.81
N LYS A 217 -13.36 0.02 28.64
CA LYS A 217 -12.46 -0.24 27.50
C LYS A 217 -13.18 -0.08 26.16
N LEU A 218 -14.38 -0.62 26.02
CA LEU A 218 -15.18 -0.46 24.80
C LEU A 218 -15.56 1.00 24.56
N ALA A 219 -15.94 1.75 25.60
CA ALA A 219 -16.29 3.16 25.48
C ALA A 219 -15.09 4.02 25.06
N GLU A 220 -13.91 3.78 25.66
CA GLU A 220 -12.65 4.44 25.28
C GLU A 220 -12.32 4.18 23.80
N MET A 221 -12.27 2.90 23.39
CA MET A 221 -11.96 2.52 22.01
C MET A 221 -12.95 3.13 21.01
N GLN A 222 -14.26 3.05 21.29
CA GLN A 222 -15.28 3.62 20.43
C GLN A 222 -15.13 5.14 20.29
N THR A 223 -14.79 5.84 21.37
CA THR A 223 -14.56 7.29 21.37
C THR A 223 -13.34 7.63 20.51
N GLU A 224 -12.20 6.97 20.72
CA GLU A 224 -10.98 7.23 19.96
C GLU A 224 -11.16 6.92 18.46
N VAL A 225 -11.83 5.83 18.11
CA VAL A 225 -12.13 5.47 16.71
C VAL A 225 -13.06 6.48 16.06
N HIS A 226 -14.06 6.99 16.82
CA HIS A 226 -14.96 8.04 16.32
C HIS A 226 -14.20 9.34 16.03
N ILE A 227 -13.32 9.78 16.92
CA ILE A 227 -12.46 10.96 16.71
C ILE A 227 -11.59 10.77 15.46
N ALA A 228 -10.97 9.58 15.33
CA ALA A 228 -10.17 9.25 14.17
C ALA A 228 -10.97 9.29 12.87
N ARG A 229 -12.22 8.83 12.90
CA ARG A 229 -13.12 8.87 11.74
C ARG A 229 -13.39 10.30 11.31
N VAL A 230 -13.74 11.19 12.23
CA VAL A 230 -13.97 12.61 11.95
C VAL A 230 -12.72 13.24 11.31
N PHE A 231 -11.54 12.96 11.85
CA PHE A 231 -10.29 13.48 11.30
C PHE A 231 -10.00 12.96 9.87
N VAL A 232 -10.19 11.67 9.63
CA VAL A 232 -10.00 11.07 8.30
C VAL A 232 -11.03 11.60 7.30
N ASP A 233 -12.29 11.80 7.70
CA ASP A 233 -13.33 12.37 6.84
C ASP A 233 -12.98 13.82 6.47
N GLN A 234 -12.45 14.61 7.40
CA GLN A 234 -11.94 15.96 7.13
C GLN A 234 -10.74 15.94 6.15
N CYS A 235 -9.79 15.03 6.35
CA CYS A 235 -8.66 14.87 5.43
C CYS A 235 -9.14 14.45 4.03
N THR A 236 -10.16 13.60 3.95
CA THR A 236 -10.75 13.17 2.69
C THR A 236 -11.40 14.35 1.97
N GLN A 237 -12.15 15.18 2.69
CA GLN A 237 -12.73 16.41 2.10
C GLN A 237 -11.63 17.36 1.63
N ALA A 238 -10.57 17.55 2.42
CA ALA A 238 -9.43 18.39 2.02
C ALA A 238 -8.74 17.86 0.75
N LEU A 239 -8.64 16.52 0.59
CA LEU A 239 -8.12 15.92 -0.64
C LEU A 239 -9.02 16.23 -1.84
N LEU A 240 -10.34 16.09 -1.70
CA LEU A 240 -11.31 16.36 -2.76
C LEU A 240 -11.27 17.84 -3.18
N ASP A 241 -11.05 18.72 -2.22
CA ASP A 241 -10.91 20.17 -2.46
C ASP A 241 -9.51 20.55 -3.01
N GLY A 242 -8.59 19.61 -3.18
CA GLY A 242 -7.20 19.87 -3.59
C GLY A 242 -6.36 20.60 -2.55
N LYS A 243 -6.74 20.54 -1.26
CA LYS A 243 -6.11 21.27 -0.14
C LYS A 243 -5.39 20.38 0.87
N LEU A 244 -5.36 19.06 0.65
CA LEU A 244 -4.66 18.16 1.56
C LEU A 244 -3.15 18.37 1.43
N ASP A 245 -2.54 18.90 2.48
CA ASP A 245 -1.09 19.07 2.55
C ASP A 245 -0.38 17.81 3.07
N THR A 246 0.94 17.76 2.83
CA THR A 246 1.78 16.61 3.20
C THR A 246 1.86 16.39 4.72
N ALA A 247 1.85 17.45 5.51
CA ALA A 247 1.92 17.35 6.98
C ALA A 247 0.64 16.73 7.54
N THR A 248 -0.52 17.24 7.13
CA THR A 248 -1.84 16.73 7.53
C THR A 248 -2.01 15.25 7.13
N ALA A 249 -1.64 14.88 5.90
CA ALA A 249 -1.67 13.49 5.45
C ALA A 249 -0.73 12.59 6.26
N SER A 250 0.43 13.10 6.65
CA SER A 250 1.40 12.36 7.50
C SER A 250 0.89 12.16 8.90
N MET A 251 0.25 13.18 9.50
CA MET A 251 -0.42 13.09 10.80
C MET A 251 -1.52 12.03 10.76
N ALA A 252 -2.35 12.03 9.73
CA ALA A 252 -3.43 11.06 9.58
C ALA A 252 -2.88 9.63 9.50
N LYS A 253 -1.88 9.37 8.65
CA LYS A 253 -1.25 8.05 8.54
C LYS A 253 -0.64 7.60 9.86
N TYR A 254 0.20 8.43 10.45
CA TYR A 254 0.92 8.10 11.68
C TYR A 254 -0.05 7.77 12.81
N TRP A 255 -0.92 8.72 13.14
CA TRP A 255 -1.79 8.59 14.31
C TRP A 255 -2.85 7.51 14.15
N CYS A 256 -3.51 7.41 12.98
CA CYS A 256 -4.55 6.40 12.76
C CYS A 256 -3.98 4.97 12.74
N SER A 257 -2.76 4.75 12.23
CA SER A 257 -2.14 3.43 12.24
C SER A 257 -1.68 3.01 13.64
N ASP A 258 -1.23 3.94 14.47
CA ASP A 258 -0.93 3.70 15.88
C ASP A 258 -2.20 3.36 16.67
N LEU A 259 -3.26 4.15 16.47
CA LEU A 259 -4.56 3.90 17.08
C LEU A 259 -5.13 2.54 16.68
N GLN A 260 -5.05 2.17 15.41
CA GLN A 260 -5.49 0.85 14.94
C GLN A 260 -4.84 -0.27 15.74
N CYS A 261 -3.51 -0.23 15.88
CA CYS A 261 -2.78 -1.25 16.63
C CYS A 261 -3.18 -1.29 18.10
N LYS A 262 -3.31 -0.12 18.75
CA LYS A 262 -3.76 0.01 20.14
C LYS A 262 -5.15 -0.60 20.34
N VAL A 263 -6.11 -0.21 19.51
CA VAL A 263 -7.50 -0.69 19.59
C VAL A 263 -7.59 -2.20 19.37
N ILE A 264 -6.88 -2.72 18.37
CA ILE A 264 -6.92 -4.16 18.07
C ILE A 264 -6.27 -4.97 19.19
N ASP A 265 -5.20 -4.49 19.80
CA ASP A 265 -4.55 -5.14 20.96
C ASP A 265 -5.53 -5.27 22.15
N GLU A 266 -6.24 -4.21 22.50
CA GLU A 266 -7.28 -4.24 23.54
C GLU A 266 -8.44 -5.18 23.15
N CYS A 267 -8.81 -5.24 21.87
CA CYS A 267 -9.82 -6.17 21.38
C CYS A 267 -9.37 -7.63 21.54
N VAL A 268 -8.12 -7.95 21.22
CA VAL A 268 -7.53 -9.28 21.47
C VAL A 268 -7.60 -9.62 22.95
N GLN A 269 -7.25 -8.68 23.83
CA GLN A 269 -7.31 -8.86 25.28
C GLN A 269 -8.73 -9.20 25.74
N LEU A 270 -9.75 -8.52 25.20
CA LEU A 270 -11.16 -8.77 25.55
C LEU A 270 -11.71 -10.12 25.04
N HIS A 271 -11.06 -10.72 24.03
CA HIS A 271 -11.38 -12.08 23.57
C HIS A 271 -10.71 -13.17 24.43
N GLY A 272 -9.73 -12.81 25.28
CA GLY A 272 -8.96 -13.77 26.07
C GLY A 272 -8.21 -14.77 25.17
N GLY A 273 -8.11 -16.04 25.57
CA GLY A 273 -7.41 -17.06 24.80
C GLY A 273 -7.90 -17.23 23.37
N TYR A 274 -9.17 -17.01 23.10
CA TYR A 274 -9.73 -17.05 21.74
C TYR A 274 -9.22 -15.91 20.86
N GLY A 275 -8.84 -14.76 21.42
CA GLY A 275 -8.23 -13.66 20.68
C GLY A 275 -6.85 -14.02 20.10
N TYR A 276 -6.21 -15.07 20.58
CA TYR A 276 -4.91 -15.55 20.08
C TYR A 276 -5.05 -16.69 19.05
N MET A 277 -6.27 -17.18 18.82
CA MET A 277 -6.53 -18.28 17.90
C MET A 277 -6.81 -17.74 16.48
N TRP A 278 -6.12 -18.32 15.51
CA TRP A 278 -6.15 -17.84 14.11
C TRP A 278 -7.54 -17.92 13.45
N GLU A 279 -8.42 -18.77 13.93
CA GLU A 279 -9.81 -18.91 13.51
C GLU A 279 -10.62 -17.64 13.79
N TYR A 280 -10.25 -16.90 14.84
CA TYR A 280 -10.93 -15.67 15.19
C TYR A 280 -10.44 -14.49 14.34
N PRO A 281 -11.36 -13.68 13.77
CA PRO A 281 -10.99 -12.54 12.95
C PRO A 281 -10.06 -11.55 13.64
N ILE A 282 -10.20 -11.38 14.96
CA ILE A 282 -9.38 -10.43 15.73
C ILE A 282 -7.90 -10.82 15.76
N ALA A 283 -7.56 -12.10 15.80
CA ALA A 283 -6.17 -12.57 15.75
C ALA A 283 -5.53 -12.22 14.39
N ARG A 284 -6.30 -12.37 13.30
CA ARG A 284 -5.84 -11.97 11.97
C ARG A 284 -5.69 -10.46 11.84
N ALA A 285 -6.66 -9.71 12.37
CA ALA A 285 -6.60 -8.24 12.39
C ALA A 285 -5.36 -7.73 13.16
N TYR A 286 -5.00 -8.38 14.27
CA TYR A 286 -3.80 -8.07 15.05
C TYR A 286 -2.52 -8.22 14.22
N ALA A 287 -2.38 -9.34 13.52
CA ALA A 287 -1.23 -9.60 12.66
C ALA A 287 -1.19 -8.63 11.44
N ASP A 288 -2.35 -8.35 10.85
CA ASP A 288 -2.48 -7.50 9.67
C ASP A 288 -2.20 -6.02 9.97
N ALA A 289 -2.62 -5.52 11.13
CA ALA A 289 -2.49 -4.12 11.50
C ALA A 289 -1.03 -3.66 11.61
N ARG A 290 -0.12 -4.56 12.03
CA ARG A 290 1.25 -4.18 12.38
C ARG A 290 2.02 -3.49 11.25
N VAL A 291 1.79 -3.89 9.99
CA VAL A 291 2.49 -3.31 8.84
C VAL A 291 2.12 -1.86 8.59
N GLN A 292 0.92 -1.42 8.96
CA GLN A 292 0.44 -0.06 8.72
C GLN A 292 1.29 1.02 9.41
N ARG A 293 2.00 0.65 10.48
CA ARG A 293 2.91 1.54 11.22
C ARG A 293 4.30 1.69 10.57
N ILE A 294 4.64 0.83 9.63
CA ILE A 294 5.95 0.83 8.91
C ILE A 294 5.96 1.82 7.72
#